data_c257ccd1990706f0f93755314372f16a
#
_entry.id   c257ccd1990706f0f93755314372f16a
#
_cell.length_a   1.000
_cell.length_b   1.000
_cell.length_c   1.000
_cell.angle_alpha   90.00
_cell.angle_beta   90.00
_cell.angle_gamma   90.00
#
_symmetry.space_group_name_H-M   'P 1'
#
loop_
_entity.id
_entity.type
_entity.pdbx_description
1 polymer ?
#
loop_
_entity_poly.entity_id
_entity_poly.type
_entity_poly.pdbx_seq_one_letter_code
_entity_poly.pdbx_strand_id
1 'polypeptide(L)'
;SEMCIRDSSKGSSSKAASYVGVLCKDKMYWGVGLDEDIIKASISALVAAVNKLAKDTNVKEGREERIVDILNFIQNHYTDVSLDELAENFNLSKPYLSKYIKEKSGMTFQNAVKKARMKKAKVLLRESNQNVETIAASVGYENVEHFNRLFKKEYAMTPLQYRNSKNQEE
;
A
#
# COMPACT_ATOMS: atom_id res chain seq x y z
N SER A 1 -31.08 -2.72 3.87
CA SER A 1 -31.09 -1.50 4.68
C SER A 1 -32.22 -1.61 5.71
N GLU A 2 -31.85 -1.65 6.97
CA GLU A 2 -32.83 -1.60 8.07
C GLU A 2 -32.99 -0.14 8.52
N MET A 3 -34.23 0.33 8.56
CA MET A 3 -34.58 1.66 9.04
C MET A 3 -35.33 1.51 10.38
N CYS A 4 -34.74 2.01 11.45
CA CYS A 4 -35.37 2.04 12.78
C CYS A 4 -35.79 3.47 13.12
N ILE A 5 -37.07 3.72 13.28
CA ILE A 5 -37.64 5.02 13.64
C ILE A 5 -38.09 4.96 15.10
N ARG A 6 -37.57 5.86 15.93
CA ARG A 6 -38.08 6.08 17.30
C ARG A 6 -38.61 7.49 17.41
N ASP A 7 -39.86 7.60 17.79
CA ASP A 7 -40.54 8.85 18.11
C ASP A 7 -40.41 9.14 19.61
N SER A 8 -39.89 10.31 19.97
CA SER A 8 -39.85 10.78 21.35
C SER A 8 -40.63 12.08 21.45
N SER A 9 -41.95 11.95 21.66
CA SER A 9 -42.84 13.10 21.81
C SER A 9 -43.07 13.45 23.28
N LYS A 10 -42.74 14.72 23.64
CA LYS A 10 -43.57 15.56 24.57
C LYS A 10 -43.05 17.00 24.54
N GLY A 11 -43.78 17.91 23.85
CA GLY A 11 -43.53 19.34 23.84
C GLY A 11 -43.73 19.95 22.44
N SER A 12 -44.09 21.25 22.35
CA SER A 12 -44.45 21.99 21.14
C SER A 12 -43.29 22.21 20.14
N SER A 13 -42.22 21.42 20.21
CA SER A 13 -41.13 21.29 19.20
C SER A 13 -40.49 19.90 19.30
N SER A 14 -41.33 18.86 19.11
CA SER A 14 -40.81 17.48 19.04
C SER A 14 -40.04 17.28 17.72
N LYS A 15 -38.74 16.93 17.82
CA LYS A 15 -37.95 16.52 16.68
C LYS A 15 -37.99 15.02 16.49
N ALA A 16 -38.26 14.56 15.29
CA ALA A 16 -38.11 13.15 14.92
C ALA A 16 -36.64 12.78 14.82
N ALA A 17 -36.29 11.65 15.41
CA ALA A 17 -34.95 11.06 15.25
C ALA A 17 -35.03 9.86 14.32
N SER A 18 -34.21 9.86 13.27
CA SER A 18 -34.09 8.73 12.35
C SER A 18 -32.69 8.13 12.40
N TYR A 19 -32.62 6.80 12.40
CA TYR A 19 -31.37 6.04 12.35
C TYR A 19 -31.36 5.20 11.09
N VAL A 20 -30.33 5.36 10.26
CA VAL A 20 -30.18 4.63 9.00
C VAL A 20 -28.85 3.89 8.99
N GLY A 21 -28.91 2.58 8.76
CA GLY A 21 -27.72 1.73 8.56
C GLY A 21 -27.49 1.43 7.08
N VAL A 22 -26.27 1.61 6.61
CA VAL A 22 -25.82 1.22 5.26
C VAL A 22 -24.81 0.09 5.40
N LEU A 23 -25.12 -1.08 4.84
CA LEU A 23 -24.22 -2.24 4.81
C LEU A 23 -23.31 -2.17 3.59
N CYS A 24 -22.00 -2.23 3.80
CA CYS A 24 -21.02 -2.33 2.73
C CYS A 24 -19.87 -3.28 3.12
N LYS A 25 -19.62 -4.31 2.32
CA LYS A 25 -18.56 -5.32 2.54
C LYS A 25 -18.54 -5.83 3.99
N ASP A 26 -19.68 -6.34 4.48
CA ASP A 26 -19.89 -6.89 5.83
C ASP A 26 -19.68 -5.90 7.00
N LYS A 27 -19.61 -4.60 6.73
CA LYS A 27 -19.52 -3.55 7.74
C LYS A 27 -20.73 -2.62 7.67
N MET A 28 -21.35 -2.36 8.82
CA MET A 28 -22.51 -1.48 8.94
C MET A 28 -22.08 -0.06 9.30
N TYR A 29 -22.56 0.93 8.54
CA TYR A 29 -22.32 2.36 8.75
C TYR A 29 -23.63 3.03 9.16
N TRP A 30 -23.68 3.54 10.39
CA TRP A 30 -24.86 4.17 10.96
C TRP A 30 -24.81 5.68 10.83
N GLY A 31 -25.91 6.26 10.35
CA GLY A 31 -26.19 7.70 10.37
C GLY A 31 -27.36 8.00 11.28
N VAL A 32 -27.39 9.22 11.84
CA VAL A 32 -28.47 9.74 12.66
C VAL A 32 -28.89 11.08 12.08
N GLY A 33 -30.19 11.29 11.92
CA GLY A 33 -30.81 12.55 11.49
C GLY A 33 -31.84 12.99 12.51
N LEU A 34 -31.88 14.30 12.78
CA LEU A 34 -32.84 14.95 13.68
C LEU A 34 -33.50 16.10 12.93
N ASP A 35 -34.81 16.07 12.76
CA ASP A 35 -35.59 17.13 12.14
C ASP A 35 -37.04 17.09 12.67
N GLU A 36 -37.78 18.17 12.52
CA GLU A 36 -39.23 18.22 12.82
C GLU A 36 -40.02 17.37 11.82
N ASP A 37 -39.49 17.20 10.60
CA ASP A 37 -40.02 16.33 9.55
C ASP A 37 -39.26 15.01 9.52
N ILE A 38 -39.97 13.90 9.69
CA ILE A 38 -39.42 12.55 9.68
C ILE A 38 -38.70 12.19 8.37
N ILE A 39 -39.20 12.71 7.24
CA ILE A 39 -38.59 12.47 5.91
C ILE A 39 -37.24 13.18 5.84
N LYS A 40 -37.15 14.43 6.29
CA LYS A 40 -35.89 15.18 6.35
C LYS A 40 -34.90 14.55 7.33
N ALA A 41 -35.39 14.11 8.50
CA ALA A 41 -34.58 13.36 9.46
C ALA A 41 -34.00 12.08 8.84
N SER A 42 -34.79 11.33 8.07
CA SER A 42 -34.37 10.11 7.40
C SER A 42 -33.34 10.36 6.29
N ILE A 43 -33.52 11.40 5.49
CA ILE A 43 -32.56 11.82 4.47
C ILE A 43 -31.23 12.23 5.12
N SER A 44 -31.29 13.05 6.18
CA SER A 44 -30.09 13.47 6.93
C SER A 44 -29.33 12.29 7.53
N ALA A 45 -30.04 11.28 8.07
CA ALA A 45 -29.46 10.07 8.59
C ALA A 45 -28.77 9.26 7.47
N LEU A 46 -29.40 9.11 6.32
CA LEU A 46 -28.81 8.42 5.17
C LEU A 46 -27.53 9.11 4.68
N VAL A 47 -27.57 10.43 4.52
CA VAL A 47 -26.38 11.21 4.11
C VAL A 47 -25.24 11.06 5.12
N ALA A 48 -25.54 11.07 6.42
CA ALA A 48 -24.55 10.87 7.47
C ALA A 48 -23.91 9.46 7.40
N ALA A 49 -24.71 8.41 7.13
CA ALA A 49 -24.21 7.04 6.97
C ALA A 49 -23.32 6.91 5.73
N VAL A 50 -23.73 7.45 4.60
CA VAL A 50 -22.96 7.45 3.33
C VAL A 50 -21.67 8.24 3.47
N ASN A 51 -21.66 9.39 4.14
CA ASN A 51 -20.45 10.17 4.39
C ASN A 51 -19.43 9.41 5.27
N LYS A 52 -19.90 8.63 6.25
CA LYS A 52 -19.03 7.75 7.05
C LYS A 52 -18.42 6.62 6.19
N LEU A 53 -19.23 6.01 5.34
CA LEU A 53 -18.77 5.00 4.39
C LEU A 53 -17.72 5.59 3.44
N ALA A 54 -17.97 6.76 2.84
CA ALA A 54 -17.05 7.43 1.92
C ALA A 54 -15.72 7.79 2.59
N LYS A 55 -15.73 8.26 3.84
CA LYS A 55 -14.51 8.53 4.60
C LYS A 55 -13.71 7.26 4.87
N ASP A 56 -14.36 6.15 5.22
CA ASP A 56 -13.68 4.88 5.51
C ASP A 56 -13.10 4.24 4.22
N THR A 57 -13.78 4.35 3.10
CA THR A 57 -13.30 3.89 1.79
C THR A 57 -12.12 4.73 1.29
N ASN A 58 -12.23 6.06 1.30
CA ASN A 58 -11.15 6.95 0.88
C ASN A 58 -9.87 6.77 1.73
N VAL A 59 -10.02 6.56 3.05
CA VAL A 59 -8.87 6.28 3.93
C VAL A 59 -8.24 4.94 3.60
N LYS A 60 -9.01 3.93 3.21
CA LYS A 60 -8.46 2.62 2.81
C LYS A 60 -7.78 2.68 1.46
N GLU A 61 -8.41 3.30 0.46
CA GLU A 61 -7.83 3.48 -0.88
C GLU A 61 -6.54 4.29 -0.81
N GLY A 62 -6.51 5.43 -0.13
CA GLY A 62 -5.30 6.22 0.05
C GLY A 62 -4.19 5.53 0.85
N ARG A 63 -4.50 4.49 1.67
CA ARG A 63 -3.49 3.66 2.32
C ARG A 63 -2.93 2.58 1.41
N GLU A 64 -3.74 2.02 0.52
CA GLU A 64 -3.29 1.04 -0.47
C GLU A 64 -2.47 1.69 -1.57
N GLU A 65 -2.86 2.86 -2.05
CA GLU A 65 -2.06 3.67 -2.98
C GLU A 65 -0.71 4.04 -2.38
N ARG A 66 -0.67 4.48 -1.12
CA ARG A 66 0.58 4.89 -0.45
C ARG A 66 1.64 3.78 -0.39
N ILE A 67 1.28 2.50 -0.19
CA ILE A 67 2.27 1.40 -0.22
C ILE A 67 2.83 1.17 -1.61
N VAL A 68 2.00 1.33 -2.65
CA VAL A 68 2.45 1.23 -4.04
C VAL A 68 3.45 2.34 -4.36
N ASP A 69 3.17 3.58 -3.94
CA ASP A 69 4.08 4.72 -4.13
C ASP A 69 5.42 4.51 -3.41
N ILE A 70 5.38 4.02 -2.16
CA ILE A 70 6.59 3.68 -1.40
C ILE A 70 7.42 2.61 -2.12
N LEU A 71 6.79 1.54 -2.60
CA LEU A 71 7.49 0.47 -3.31
C LEU A 71 8.02 0.94 -4.67
N ASN A 72 7.29 1.80 -5.38
CA ASN A 72 7.75 2.43 -6.61
C ASN A 72 8.95 3.35 -6.37
N PHE A 73 8.93 4.14 -5.30
CA PHE A 73 10.07 4.96 -4.91
C PHE A 73 11.31 4.10 -4.66
N ILE A 74 11.18 3.01 -3.89
CA ILE A 74 12.27 2.05 -3.66
C ILE A 74 12.78 1.45 -4.98
N GLN A 75 11.88 1.12 -5.92
CA GLN A 75 12.26 0.55 -7.21
C GLN A 75 13.00 1.55 -8.11
N ASN A 76 12.74 2.83 -7.97
CA ASN A 76 13.39 3.88 -8.77
C ASN A 76 14.72 4.37 -8.15
N HIS A 77 14.87 4.27 -6.82
CA HIS A 77 16.04 4.76 -6.07
C HIS A 77 16.83 3.64 -5.36
N TYR A 78 16.76 2.41 -5.88
CA TYR A 78 17.29 1.21 -5.23
C TYR A 78 18.79 1.23 -4.93
N THR A 79 19.59 2.08 -5.59
CA THR A 79 21.04 2.15 -5.41
C THR A 79 21.41 2.72 -4.03
N ASP A 80 20.75 3.78 -3.62
CA ASP A 80 21.19 4.62 -2.48
C ASP A 80 20.05 4.89 -1.48
N VAL A 81 18.81 4.44 -1.78
CA VAL A 81 17.66 4.73 -0.92
C VAL A 81 17.89 4.31 0.54
N SER A 82 17.75 5.26 1.44
CA SER A 82 17.77 5.04 2.88
C SER A 82 16.35 5.07 3.46
N LEU A 83 16.19 4.47 4.65
CA LEU A 83 14.91 4.54 5.36
C LEU A 83 14.63 5.98 5.84
N ASP A 84 15.69 6.78 6.05
CA ASP A 84 15.60 8.20 6.42
C ASP A 84 14.99 9.03 5.30
N GLU A 85 15.58 8.97 4.14
CA GLU A 85 15.12 9.65 2.93
C GLU A 85 13.66 9.26 2.57
N LEU A 86 13.35 7.96 2.67
CA LEU A 86 12.01 7.48 2.41
C LEU A 86 11.00 8.03 3.45
N ALA A 87 11.39 8.11 4.71
CA ALA A 87 10.56 8.65 5.78
C ALA A 87 10.29 10.15 5.58
N GLU A 88 11.29 10.91 5.17
CA GLU A 88 11.17 12.34 4.84
C GLU A 88 10.26 12.56 3.63
N ASN A 89 10.45 11.84 2.54
CA ASN A 89 9.64 11.95 1.32
C ASN A 89 8.15 11.68 1.57
N PHE A 90 7.84 10.75 2.44
CA PHE A 90 6.44 10.38 2.74
C PHE A 90 5.88 11.05 4.01
N ASN A 91 6.62 11.95 4.65
CA ASN A 91 6.26 12.60 5.92
C ASN A 91 5.84 11.60 7.00
N LEU A 92 6.63 10.54 7.18
CA LEU A 92 6.39 9.47 8.13
C LEU A 92 7.59 9.31 9.08
N SER A 93 7.34 8.86 10.31
CA SER A 93 8.46 8.47 11.18
C SER A 93 9.05 7.11 10.70
N LYS A 94 10.37 6.93 10.84
CA LYS A 94 11.07 5.68 10.47
C LYS A 94 10.45 4.43 11.11
N PRO A 95 10.13 4.41 12.42
CA PRO A 95 9.51 3.24 13.05
C PRO A 95 8.15 2.92 12.42
N TYR A 96 7.32 3.94 12.18
CA TYR A 96 6.03 3.77 11.55
C TYR A 96 6.17 3.25 10.11
N LEU A 97 7.05 3.87 9.30
CA LEU A 97 7.29 3.47 7.92
C LEU A 97 7.78 2.01 7.82
N SER A 98 8.74 1.62 8.66
CA SER A 98 9.26 0.24 8.70
C SER A 98 8.16 -0.78 9.03
N LYS A 99 7.33 -0.47 10.03
CA LYS A 99 6.17 -1.30 10.40
C LYS A 99 5.14 -1.34 9.26
N TYR A 100 4.82 -0.18 8.68
CA TYR A 100 3.85 -0.04 7.60
C TYR A 100 4.24 -0.85 6.35
N ILE A 101 5.51 -0.74 5.91
CA ILE A 101 6.03 -1.54 4.79
C ILE A 101 5.86 -3.03 5.09
N LYS A 102 6.27 -3.49 6.28
CA LYS A 102 6.19 -4.90 6.66
C LYS A 102 4.75 -5.41 6.72
N GLU A 103 3.83 -4.64 7.28
CA GLU A 103 2.41 -5.03 7.39
C GLU A 103 1.70 -5.05 6.03
N LYS A 104 2.01 -4.11 5.14
CA LYS A 104 1.32 -3.98 3.85
C LYS A 104 1.94 -4.82 2.73
N SER A 105 3.25 -4.95 2.68
CA SER A 105 3.95 -5.71 1.63
C SER A 105 4.39 -7.12 2.05
N GLY A 106 4.29 -7.46 3.34
CA GLY A 106 4.78 -8.72 3.89
C GLY A 106 6.32 -8.80 4.01
N MET A 107 7.07 -7.76 3.62
CA MET A 107 8.53 -7.75 3.61
C MET A 107 9.11 -6.53 4.32
N THR A 108 10.33 -6.66 4.84
CA THR A 108 11.05 -5.52 5.43
C THR A 108 11.53 -4.56 4.35
N PHE A 109 11.81 -3.29 4.72
CA PHE A 109 12.42 -2.30 3.83
C PHE A 109 13.68 -2.84 3.14
N GLN A 110 14.60 -3.44 3.91
CA GLN A 110 15.84 -4.01 3.38
C GLN A 110 15.58 -5.12 2.35
N ASN A 111 14.57 -5.97 2.57
CA ASN A 111 14.19 -6.99 1.61
C ASN A 111 13.55 -6.39 0.34
N ALA A 112 12.78 -5.31 0.47
CA ALA A 112 12.23 -4.59 -0.67
C ALA A 112 13.33 -3.99 -1.55
N VAL A 113 14.31 -3.31 -0.95
CA VAL A 113 15.50 -2.77 -1.64
C VAL A 113 16.29 -3.89 -2.31
N LYS A 114 16.60 -4.97 -1.56
CA LYS A 114 17.31 -6.13 -2.12
C LYS A 114 16.59 -6.71 -3.33
N LYS A 115 15.28 -6.88 -3.26
CA LYS A 115 14.47 -7.41 -4.36
C LYS A 115 14.47 -6.48 -5.58
N ALA A 116 14.41 -5.16 -5.36
CA ALA A 116 14.53 -4.17 -6.43
C ALA A 116 15.89 -4.25 -7.13
N ARG A 117 16.99 -4.31 -6.37
CA ARG A 117 18.36 -4.47 -6.89
C ARG A 117 18.51 -5.76 -7.69
N MET A 118 18.02 -6.89 -7.18
CA MET A 118 18.08 -8.18 -7.88
C MET A 118 17.24 -8.18 -9.16
N LYS A 119 16.07 -7.55 -9.15
CA LYS A 119 15.22 -7.40 -10.35
C LYS A 119 15.95 -6.61 -11.44
N LYS A 120 16.59 -5.50 -11.07
CA LYS A 120 17.37 -4.68 -12.02
C LYS A 120 18.59 -5.42 -12.56
N ALA A 121 19.33 -6.12 -11.68
CA ALA A 121 20.47 -6.96 -12.09
C ALA A 121 20.04 -8.04 -13.10
N LYS A 122 18.89 -8.68 -12.87
CA LYS A 122 18.31 -9.66 -13.81
C LYS A 122 18.07 -9.06 -15.20
N VAL A 123 17.54 -7.85 -15.27
CA VAL A 123 17.33 -7.12 -16.54
C VAL A 123 18.68 -6.82 -17.21
N LEU A 124 19.64 -6.25 -16.48
CA LEU A 124 20.96 -5.91 -17.02
C LEU A 124 21.72 -7.14 -17.52
N LEU A 125 21.63 -8.28 -16.84
CA LEU A 125 22.23 -9.53 -17.29
C LEU A 125 21.66 -10.03 -18.62
N ARG A 126 20.40 -9.70 -18.93
CA ARG A 126 19.72 -10.10 -20.17
C ARG A 126 19.93 -9.13 -21.32
N GLU A 127 19.96 -7.83 -21.01
CA GLU A 127 19.89 -6.76 -22.01
C GLU A 127 21.24 -6.11 -22.30
N SER A 128 22.28 -6.42 -21.50
CA SER A 128 23.61 -5.84 -21.69
C SER A 128 24.71 -6.90 -21.69
N ASN A 129 25.82 -6.58 -22.37
CA ASN A 129 27.05 -7.38 -22.38
C ASN A 129 28.02 -6.99 -21.26
N GLN A 130 27.58 -6.19 -20.27
CA GLN A 130 28.43 -5.79 -19.14
C GLN A 130 28.86 -7.02 -18.33
N ASN A 131 30.08 -6.99 -17.76
CA ASN A 131 30.51 -8.04 -16.88
C ASN A 131 29.71 -8.08 -15.57
N VAL A 132 29.72 -9.20 -14.87
CA VAL A 132 28.93 -9.39 -13.64
C VAL A 132 29.35 -8.43 -12.52
N GLU A 133 30.63 -8.06 -12.46
CA GLU A 133 31.17 -7.13 -11.47
C GLU A 133 30.63 -5.72 -11.70
N THR A 134 30.62 -5.25 -12.96
CA THR A 134 30.03 -3.94 -13.32
C THR A 134 28.53 -3.92 -13.02
N ILE A 135 27.81 -4.98 -13.32
CA ILE A 135 26.37 -5.08 -12.98
C ILE A 135 26.17 -5.06 -11.46
N ALA A 136 26.95 -5.83 -10.69
CA ALA A 136 26.88 -5.83 -9.24
C ALA A 136 27.07 -4.41 -8.68
N ALA A 137 28.11 -3.71 -9.12
CA ALA A 137 28.40 -2.32 -8.74
C ALA A 137 27.25 -1.37 -9.12
N SER A 138 26.72 -1.47 -10.34
CA SER A 138 25.65 -0.61 -10.83
C SER A 138 24.31 -0.77 -10.09
N VAL A 139 24.09 -1.93 -9.44
CA VAL A 139 22.90 -2.18 -8.61
C VAL A 139 23.18 -2.02 -7.11
N GLY A 140 24.32 -1.42 -6.73
CA GLY A 140 24.66 -1.04 -5.37
C GLY A 140 25.28 -2.16 -4.53
N TYR A 141 26.05 -3.08 -5.14
CA TYR A 141 26.84 -4.09 -4.44
C TYR A 141 28.33 -3.89 -4.73
N GLU A 142 29.10 -3.48 -3.73
CA GLU A 142 30.54 -3.35 -3.81
C GLU A 142 31.25 -4.71 -3.86
N ASN A 143 30.69 -5.70 -3.19
CA ASN A 143 31.24 -7.06 -3.14
C ASN A 143 30.48 -7.98 -4.10
N VAL A 144 31.17 -8.40 -5.16
CA VAL A 144 30.61 -9.26 -6.21
C VAL A 144 30.29 -10.69 -5.70
N GLU A 145 31.06 -11.20 -4.73
CA GLU A 145 30.79 -12.54 -4.16
C GLU A 145 29.52 -12.54 -3.35
N HIS A 146 29.30 -11.45 -2.58
CA HIS A 146 28.05 -11.24 -1.85
C HIS A 146 26.86 -11.13 -2.82
N PHE A 147 26.99 -10.36 -3.90
CA PHE A 147 26.01 -10.27 -4.97
C PHE A 147 25.68 -11.64 -5.57
N ASN A 148 26.71 -12.43 -5.95
CA ASN A 148 26.54 -13.75 -6.54
C ASN A 148 25.75 -14.70 -5.62
N ARG A 149 26.06 -14.70 -4.33
CA ARG A 149 25.32 -15.50 -3.33
C ARG A 149 23.85 -15.09 -3.22
N LEU A 150 23.58 -13.78 -3.20
CA LEU A 150 22.21 -13.26 -3.13
C LEU A 150 21.43 -13.55 -4.40
N PHE A 151 22.04 -13.38 -5.57
CA PHE A 151 21.43 -13.67 -6.85
C PHE A 151 21.08 -15.16 -6.99
N LYS A 152 22.02 -16.04 -6.63
CA LYS A 152 21.78 -17.49 -6.61
C LYS A 152 20.67 -17.88 -5.63
N LYS A 153 20.59 -17.23 -4.48
CA LYS A 153 19.50 -17.45 -3.51
C LYS A 153 18.14 -17.04 -4.05
N GLU A 154 18.07 -15.95 -4.81
CA GLU A 154 16.82 -15.39 -5.34
C GLU A 154 16.31 -16.14 -6.59
N TYR A 155 17.24 -16.57 -7.48
CA TYR A 155 16.91 -17.13 -8.80
C TYR A 155 17.35 -18.58 -8.98
N ALA A 156 17.88 -19.24 -7.95
CA ALA A 156 18.39 -20.60 -7.95
C ALA A 156 19.59 -20.88 -8.90
N MET A 157 20.13 -19.86 -9.57
CA MET A 157 21.27 -19.93 -10.48
C MET A 157 22.19 -18.73 -10.31
N THR A 158 23.48 -18.88 -10.69
CA THR A 158 24.43 -17.78 -10.65
C THR A 158 24.13 -16.75 -11.75
N PRO A 159 24.58 -15.49 -11.62
CA PRO A 159 24.41 -14.47 -12.66
C PRO A 159 24.92 -14.92 -14.04
N LEU A 160 26.05 -15.61 -14.07
CA LEU A 160 26.64 -16.11 -15.33
C LEU A 160 25.79 -17.23 -15.93
N GLN A 161 25.34 -18.19 -15.11
CA GLN A 161 24.41 -19.23 -15.57
C GLN A 161 23.10 -18.63 -16.10
N TYR A 162 22.59 -17.62 -15.42
CA TYR A 162 21.36 -16.92 -15.84
C TYR A 162 21.52 -16.22 -17.19
N ARG A 163 22.68 -15.58 -17.45
CA ARG A 163 23.00 -14.99 -18.75
C ARG A 163 23.09 -16.05 -19.85
N ASN A 164 23.79 -17.13 -19.60
CA ASN A 164 24.03 -18.20 -20.58
C ASN A 164 22.77 -19.01 -20.91
N SER A 165 21.84 -19.15 -19.97
CA SER A 165 20.58 -19.87 -20.23
C SER A 165 19.73 -19.21 -21.31
N LYS A 166 19.86 -17.90 -21.52
CA LYS A 166 19.16 -17.19 -22.61
C LYS A 166 19.75 -17.46 -23.99
N ASN A 167 21.06 -17.66 -24.09
CA ASN A 167 21.75 -17.91 -25.39
C ASN A 167 21.46 -19.33 -25.94
N GLN A 168 20.68 -20.15 -25.20
CA GLN A 168 20.25 -21.47 -25.66
C GLN A 168 18.79 -21.52 -26.13
N GLU A 169 18.04 -20.41 -25.96
CA GLU A 169 16.62 -20.28 -26.35
C GLU A 169 16.45 -19.49 -27.69
N GLU A 170 17.53 -18.99 -28.28
CA GLU A 170 17.61 -18.40 -29.63
C GLU A 170 18.26 -19.40 -30.61
#